data_6cce5272c4305cc1034caa5291417091
#
_entry.id   6cce5272c4305cc1034caa5291417091
#
_cell.length_a   1.000
_cell.length_b   1.000
_cell.length_c   1.000
_cell.angle_alpha   90.00
_cell.angle_beta   90.00
_cell.angle_gamma   90.00
#
_symmetry.space_group_name_H-M   'P 1'
#
loop_
_entity.id
_entity.type
_entity.pdbx_description
1 polymer ?
#
loop_
_entity_poly.entity_id
_entity_poly.type
_entity_poly.pdbx_seq_one_letter_code
_entity_poly.pdbx_strand_id
1 'polypeptide(L)'
;MKELTRRDWLKGTSSLAAAGLVFATTAQAQSVTVKGYTPTKENPIRMSANENPYGVARAAHKAMMGAYDVSHLYSGSGRRELTQLYADMNGVKPENIMLAGGSKEVLKVMALITEMEGGKVMAANPTYHDLVRYSDWVGTDIIWVDVKEDDMSIDLDAMRAAYTDDVKIIYLCNPNNPIPTIIEKEALQEFVMEMSQKCVVFVDEAYHEYVTDSSYGSMAQIAATTDNVVVSRTASKIHGFAGVRVGFAIAK
;
A
#
# COMPACT_ATOMS: atom_id res chain seq x y z
N MET A 1 -36.47 -12.82 -11.58
CA MET A 1 -35.34 -12.82 -10.61
C MET A 1 -35.75 -11.90 -9.47
N LYS A 2 -35.83 -12.39 -8.22
CA LYS A 2 -36.15 -11.54 -7.06
C LYS A 2 -34.95 -10.65 -6.76
N GLU A 3 -35.18 -9.35 -6.72
CA GLU A 3 -34.16 -8.39 -6.24
C GLU A 3 -33.83 -8.70 -4.78
N LEU A 4 -32.55 -8.90 -4.49
CA LEU A 4 -32.02 -9.07 -3.14
C LEU A 4 -32.05 -7.72 -2.42
N THR A 5 -32.82 -7.64 -1.32
CA THR A 5 -32.88 -6.43 -0.52
C THR A 5 -31.63 -6.30 0.39
N ARG A 6 -31.30 -5.07 0.84
CA ARG A 6 -30.25 -4.82 1.85
C ARG A 6 -30.38 -5.72 3.09
N ARG A 7 -31.59 -6.08 3.45
CA ARG A 7 -31.90 -6.94 4.60
C ARG A 7 -31.55 -8.41 4.34
N ASP A 8 -31.64 -8.87 3.09
CA ASP A 8 -31.26 -10.22 2.70
C ASP A 8 -29.75 -10.36 2.64
N TRP A 9 -29.06 -9.27 2.25
CA TRP A 9 -27.60 -9.19 2.27
C TRP A 9 -27.05 -9.20 3.72
N LEU A 10 -27.63 -8.43 4.63
CA LEU A 10 -27.24 -8.41 6.06
C LEU A 10 -27.53 -9.74 6.77
N LYS A 11 -28.58 -10.46 6.40
CA LYS A 11 -28.84 -11.82 6.92
C LYS A 11 -27.85 -12.85 6.37
N GLY A 12 -27.40 -12.67 5.13
CA GLY A 12 -26.31 -13.48 4.54
C GLY A 12 -24.96 -13.27 5.23
N THR A 13 -24.63 -12.03 5.59
CA THR A 13 -23.37 -11.70 6.29
C THR A 13 -23.34 -12.16 7.74
N SER A 14 -24.47 -12.13 8.47
CA SER A 14 -24.54 -12.68 9.83
C SER A 14 -24.41 -14.21 9.86
N SER A 15 -24.87 -14.90 8.83
CA SER A 15 -24.66 -16.35 8.66
C SER A 15 -23.20 -16.68 8.28
N LEU A 16 -22.54 -15.80 7.55
CA LEU A 16 -21.11 -15.91 7.20
C LEU A 16 -20.20 -15.62 8.40
N ALA A 17 -20.57 -14.70 9.29
CA ALA A 17 -19.84 -14.44 10.53
C ALA A 17 -19.92 -15.64 11.50
N ALA A 18 -21.07 -16.29 11.60
CA ALA A 18 -21.21 -17.53 12.38
C ALA A 18 -20.49 -18.72 11.75
N ALA A 19 -20.44 -18.81 10.41
CA ALA A 19 -19.64 -19.81 9.69
C ALA A 19 -18.13 -19.53 9.80
N GLY A 20 -17.72 -18.26 9.84
CA GLY A 20 -16.31 -17.86 10.01
C GLY A 20 -15.74 -18.30 11.36
N LEU A 21 -16.52 -18.27 12.43
CA LEU A 21 -16.11 -18.75 13.76
C LEU A 21 -15.99 -20.28 13.84
N VAL A 22 -16.73 -21.03 13.01
CA VAL A 22 -16.61 -22.49 12.91
C VAL A 22 -15.45 -22.91 12.01
N PHE A 23 -15.07 -22.07 11.02
CA PHE A 23 -13.93 -22.32 10.14
C PHE A 23 -12.57 -21.97 10.75
N ALA A 24 -12.53 -21.14 11.82
CA ALA A 24 -11.30 -20.80 12.52
C ALA A 24 -10.65 -21.98 13.29
N THR A 25 -11.40 -23.06 13.52
CA THR A 25 -10.88 -24.25 14.24
C THR A 25 -10.45 -25.39 13.33
N THR A 26 -10.64 -25.31 12.01
CA THR A 26 -10.21 -26.33 11.04
C THR A 26 -9.66 -25.74 9.74
N ALA A 27 -8.96 -24.62 9.83
CA ALA A 27 -8.14 -24.16 8.72
C ALA A 27 -6.90 -25.08 8.60
N GLN A 28 -7.11 -26.34 8.23
CA GLN A 28 -6.12 -27.05 7.43
C GLN A 28 -5.92 -26.19 6.18
N ALA A 29 -4.73 -25.62 6.07
CA ALA A 29 -4.29 -24.98 4.84
C ALA A 29 -4.53 -25.99 3.71
N GLN A 30 -5.65 -25.85 3.01
CA GLN A 30 -5.82 -26.53 1.73
C GLN A 30 -4.71 -25.98 0.87
N SER A 31 -3.69 -26.80 0.64
CA SER A 31 -2.67 -26.51 -0.35
C SER A 31 -3.40 -26.12 -1.64
N VAL A 32 -3.40 -24.84 -1.95
CA VAL A 32 -3.83 -24.37 -3.26
C VAL A 32 -2.80 -24.96 -4.19
N THR A 33 -3.15 -26.07 -4.82
CA THR A 33 -2.32 -26.64 -5.88
C THR A 33 -2.37 -25.60 -7.01
N VAL A 34 -1.40 -24.72 -7.02
CA VAL A 34 -1.11 -23.90 -8.19
C VAL A 34 -0.84 -24.90 -9.29
N LYS A 35 -1.74 -24.96 -10.26
CA LYS A 35 -1.77 -25.96 -11.32
C LYS A 35 -0.39 -25.97 -11.96
N GLY A 36 0.43 -26.94 -11.52
CA GLY A 36 1.57 -27.47 -12.24
C GLY A 36 2.60 -26.48 -12.78
N TYR A 37 3.06 -25.51 -11.99
CA TYR A 37 4.31 -24.82 -12.33
C TYR A 37 5.49 -25.69 -11.89
N THR A 38 6.08 -26.41 -12.83
CA THR A 38 7.37 -27.07 -12.61
C THR A 38 8.44 -26.12 -13.12
N PRO A 39 9.30 -25.58 -12.24
CA PRO A 39 10.36 -24.68 -12.66
C PRO A 39 11.33 -25.41 -13.56
N THR A 40 11.71 -24.79 -14.68
CA THR A 40 12.77 -25.22 -15.57
C THR A 40 13.85 -24.15 -15.66
N LYS A 41 14.98 -24.46 -16.35
CA LYS A 41 16.00 -23.43 -16.60
C LYS A 41 15.47 -22.27 -17.44
N GLU A 42 14.57 -22.57 -18.39
CA GLU A 42 13.93 -21.58 -19.27
C GLU A 42 12.80 -20.83 -18.58
N ASN A 43 12.20 -21.43 -17.53
CA ASN A 43 11.11 -20.86 -16.77
C ASN A 43 11.35 -21.07 -15.26
N PRO A 44 12.29 -20.33 -14.65
CA PRO A 44 12.61 -20.45 -13.23
C PRO A 44 11.52 -19.89 -12.34
N ILE A 45 11.52 -20.25 -11.07
CA ILE A 45 10.65 -19.61 -10.06
C ILE A 45 11.02 -18.13 -9.96
N ARG A 46 10.04 -17.26 -10.19
CA ARG A 46 10.21 -15.83 -10.09
C ARG A 46 10.03 -15.38 -8.64
N MET A 47 11.11 -14.90 -8.02
CA MET A 47 11.13 -14.46 -6.62
C MET A 47 11.58 -13.00 -6.45
N SER A 48 11.82 -12.27 -7.54
CA SER A 48 12.53 -10.97 -7.51
C SER A 48 11.65 -9.76 -7.23
N ALA A 49 10.32 -9.88 -7.23
CA ALA A 49 9.42 -8.73 -7.19
C ALA A 49 8.40 -8.75 -6.05
N ASN A 50 8.55 -9.68 -5.09
CA ASN A 50 7.61 -9.87 -3.98
C ASN A 50 6.15 -9.96 -4.49
N GLU A 51 5.94 -10.71 -5.58
CA GLU A 51 4.61 -10.98 -6.11
C GLU A 51 3.90 -12.04 -5.24
N ASN A 52 2.57 -12.01 -5.24
CA ASN A 52 1.80 -13.02 -4.52
C ASN A 52 1.91 -14.38 -5.23
N PRO A 53 2.56 -15.40 -4.62
CA PRO A 53 2.75 -16.71 -5.26
C PRO A 53 1.43 -17.48 -5.43
N TYR A 54 0.38 -17.12 -4.70
CA TYR A 54 -0.95 -17.74 -4.83
C TYR A 54 -1.77 -17.13 -5.97
N GLY A 55 -1.29 -16.04 -6.59
CA GLY A 55 -1.97 -15.33 -7.67
C GLY A 55 -3.20 -14.56 -7.19
N VAL A 56 -4.14 -14.37 -8.10
CA VAL A 56 -5.39 -13.63 -7.87
C VAL A 56 -6.44 -14.53 -7.26
N ALA A 57 -7.21 -14.02 -6.29
CA ALA A 57 -8.35 -14.74 -5.71
C ALA A 57 -9.36 -15.16 -6.80
N ARG A 58 -9.95 -16.37 -6.69
CA ARG A 58 -10.86 -16.91 -7.70
C ARG A 58 -12.05 -16.00 -8.00
N ALA A 59 -12.62 -15.35 -6.98
CA ALA A 59 -13.71 -14.41 -7.15
C ALA A 59 -13.29 -13.19 -7.98
N ALA A 60 -12.12 -12.63 -7.70
CA ALA A 60 -11.57 -11.50 -8.43
C ALA A 60 -11.25 -11.89 -9.88
N HIS A 61 -10.63 -13.06 -10.10
CA HIS A 61 -10.38 -13.58 -11.45
C HIS A 61 -11.67 -13.71 -12.27
N LYS A 62 -12.75 -14.29 -11.66
CA LYS A 62 -14.05 -14.41 -12.31
C LYS A 62 -14.64 -13.03 -12.65
N ALA A 63 -14.56 -12.07 -11.74
CA ALA A 63 -15.03 -10.71 -11.97
C ALA A 63 -14.28 -10.01 -13.11
N MET A 64 -12.96 -10.15 -13.16
CA MET A 64 -12.13 -9.61 -14.25
C MET A 64 -12.50 -10.19 -15.60
N MET A 65 -12.67 -11.52 -15.68
CA MET A 65 -13.10 -12.16 -16.93
C MET A 65 -14.48 -11.69 -17.36
N GLY A 66 -15.42 -11.48 -16.42
CA GLY A 66 -16.76 -10.95 -16.72
C GLY A 66 -16.77 -9.46 -17.13
N ALA A 67 -15.72 -8.71 -16.78
CA ALA A 67 -15.59 -7.31 -17.16
C ALA A 67 -14.87 -7.10 -18.51
N TYR A 68 -14.36 -8.16 -19.13
CA TYR A 68 -13.58 -8.05 -20.38
C TYR A 68 -14.39 -7.38 -21.51
N ASP A 69 -15.66 -7.74 -21.68
CA ASP A 69 -16.51 -7.22 -22.75
C ASP A 69 -16.76 -5.71 -22.67
N VAL A 70 -16.62 -5.12 -21.48
CA VAL A 70 -16.78 -3.67 -21.23
C VAL A 70 -15.46 -2.94 -21.07
N SER A 71 -14.33 -3.62 -21.24
CA SER A 71 -12.99 -3.05 -21.02
C SER A 71 -12.64 -1.91 -21.99
N HIS A 72 -13.37 -1.78 -23.10
CA HIS A 72 -13.23 -0.70 -24.08
C HIS A 72 -13.95 0.60 -23.64
N LEU A 73 -14.70 0.58 -22.54
CA LEU A 73 -15.42 1.74 -22.00
C LEU A 73 -14.66 2.37 -20.83
N TYR A 74 -14.76 3.68 -20.69
CA TYR A 74 -14.29 4.35 -19.47
C TYR A 74 -15.14 3.95 -18.27
N SER A 75 -14.51 3.47 -17.20
CA SER A 75 -15.16 2.90 -16.01
C SER A 75 -15.65 3.98 -15.02
N GLY A 76 -16.62 4.80 -15.41
CA GLY A 76 -17.13 5.86 -14.53
C GLY A 76 -17.76 5.37 -13.23
N SER A 77 -18.64 4.36 -13.28
CA SER A 77 -19.27 3.74 -12.10
C SER A 77 -18.28 2.88 -11.31
N GLY A 78 -17.53 2.02 -11.99
CA GLY A 78 -16.53 1.15 -11.35
C GLY A 78 -15.46 1.93 -10.59
N ARG A 79 -15.05 3.09 -11.12
CA ARG A 79 -14.12 3.97 -10.41
C ARG A 79 -14.73 4.48 -9.08
N ARG A 80 -15.97 4.93 -9.08
CA ARG A 80 -16.64 5.41 -7.85
C ARG A 80 -16.84 4.28 -6.83
N GLU A 81 -17.23 3.10 -7.30
CA GLU A 81 -17.40 1.92 -6.44
C GLU A 81 -16.08 1.50 -5.79
N LEU A 82 -14.99 1.48 -6.56
CA LEU A 82 -13.66 1.15 -6.04
C LEU A 82 -13.16 2.20 -5.05
N THR A 83 -13.38 3.49 -5.33
CA THR A 83 -13.05 4.58 -4.40
C THR A 83 -13.80 4.42 -3.08
N GLN A 84 -15.12 4.14 -3.13
CA GLN A 84 -15.92 3.92 -1.93
C GLN A 84 -15.44 2.69 -1.16
N LEU A 85 -15.13 1.59 -1.85
CA LEU A 85 -14.63 0.37 -1.22
C LEU A 85 -13.32 0.61 -0.46
N TYR A 86 -12.36 1.32 -1.08
CA TYR A 86 -11.11 1.64 -0.40
C TYR A 86 -11.31 2.61 0.76
N ALA A 87 -12.23 3.57 0.63
CA ALA A 87 -12.58 4.45 1.73
C ALA A 87 -13.14 3.68 2.92
N ASP A 88 -14.09 2.78 2.69
CA ASP A 88 -14.71 1.94 3.72
C ASP A 88 -13.68 1.01 4.39
N MET A 89 -12.78 0.40 3.61
CA MET A 89 -11.74 -0.48 4.12
C MET A 89 -10.73 0.23 5.03
N ASN A 90 -10.50 1.53 4.81
CA ASN A 90 -9.53 2.32 5.57
C ASN A 90 -10.17 3.23 6.62
N GLY A 91 -11.51 3.23 6.74
CA GLY A 91 -12.25 4.09 7.67
C GLY A 91 -12.09 5.59 7.37
N VAL A 92 -11.97 5.94 6.08
CA VAL A 92 -11.82 7.32 5.59
C VAL A 92 -12.96 7.66 4.64
N LYS A 93 -13.03 8.92 4.17
CA LYS A 93 -14.04 9.33 3.21
C LYS A 93 -13.57 9.09 1.76
N PRO A 94 -14.50 8.93 0.80
CA PRO A 94 -14.15 8.77 -0.61
C PRO A 94 -13.30 9.90 -1.19
N GLU A 95 -13.50 11.14 -0.72
CA GLU A 95 -12.70 12.29 -1.13
C GLU A 95 -11.23 12.21 -0.73
N ASN A 96 -10.90 11.38 0.27
CA ASN A 96 -9.53 11.12 0.69
C ASN A 96 -8.79 10.09 -0.19
N ILE A 97 -9.51 9.41 -1.09
CA ILE A 97 -8.94 8.34 -1.92
C ILE A 97 -8.63 8.84 -3.32
N MET A 98 -7.38 8.73 -3.74
CA MET A 98 -6.95 8.94 -5.11
C MET A 98 -6.50 7.62 -5.72
N LEU A 99 -7.29 7.09 -6.68
CA LEU A 99 -6.93 5.87 -7.42
C LEU A 99 -5.76 6.11 -8.37
N ALA A 100 -4.88 5.12 -8.48
CA ALA A 100 -3.68 5.19 -9.31
C ALA A 100 -3.38 3.85 -10.00
N GLY A 101 -2.56 3.89 -11.04
CA GLY A 101 -2.05 2.72 -11.77
C GLY A 101 -0.98 1.95 -10.99
N GLY A 102 -1.33 1.51 -9.75
CA GLY A 102 -0.43 0.99 -8.72
C GLY A 102 0.19 2.11 -7.90
N SER A 103 0.67 1.81 -6.68
CA SER A 103 1.34 2.82 -5.81
C SER A 103 2.56 3.47 -6.48
N LYS A 104 3.19 2.78 -7.44
CA LYS A 104 4.33 3.32 -8.21
C LYS A 104 4.00 4.63 -8.95
N GLU A 105 2.78 4.82 -9.43
CA GLU A 105 2.36 6.08 -10.05
C GLU A 105 2.37 7.21 -9.01
N VAL A 106 1.83 6.95 -7.81
CA VAL A 106 1.84 7.93 -6.71
C VAL A 106 3.27 8.31 -6.34
N LEU A 107 4.17 7.32 -6.16
CA LEU A 107 5.58 7.55 -5.85
C LEU A 107 6.26 8.45 -6.88
N LYS A 108 6.01 8.23 -8.17
CA LYS A 108 6.59 9.02 -9.26
C LYS A 108 6.04 10.44 -9.33
N VAL A 109 4.73 10.60 -9.12
CA VAL A 109 4.10 11.92 -9.09
C VAL A 109 4.65 12.75 -7.94
N MET A 110 4.82 12.15 -6.75
CA MET A 110 5.41 12.85 -5.60
C MET A 110 6.86 13.27 -5.86
N ALA A 111 7.67 12.41 -6.49
CA ALA A 111 9.02 12.77 -6.90
C ALA A 111 9.05 13.97 -7.87
N LEU A 112 8.15 13.99 -8.86
CA LEU A 112 8.03 15.11 -9.79
C LEU A 112 7.60 16.41 -9.12
N ILE A 113 6.66 16.36 -8.18
CA ILE A 113 6.22 17.53 -7.42
C ILE A 113 7.39 18.10 -6.63
N THR A 114 8.18 17.25 -5.97
CA THR A 114 9.37 17.68 -5.22
C THR A 114 10.37 18.43 -6.09
N GLU A 115 10.66 17.91 -7.28
CA GLU A 115 11.55 18.58 -8.23
C GLU A 115 10.98 19.92 -8.71
N MET A 116 9.68 19.98 -9.02
CA MET A 116 9.03 21.21 -9.47
C MET A 116 9.02 22.30 -8.39
N GLU A 117 8.94 21.95 -7.13
CA GLU A 117 8.95 22.88 -5.99
C GLU A 117 10.38 23.27 -5.57
N GLY A 118 11.38 22.56 -6.05
CA GLY A 118 12.78 22.72 -5.68
C GLY A 118 13.07 22.34 -4.24
N GLY A 119 13.73 21.21 -4.01
CA GLY A 119 14.03 20.75 -2.67
C GLY A 119 14.63 19.35 -2.66
N LYS A 120 14.63 18.69 -1.50
CA LYS A 120 15.24 17.38 -1.30
C LYS A 120 14.22 16.34 -0.86
N VAL A 121 14.52 15.08 -1.14
CA VAL A 121 13.84 13.92 -0.55
C VAL A 121 14.73 13.36 0.56
N MET A 122 14.14 13.06 1.71
CA MET A 122 14.81 12.30 2.77
C MET A 122 14.25 10.88 2.83
N ALA A 123 15.10 9.88 2.91
CA ALA A 123 14.68 8.48 2.96
C ALA A 123 15.63 7.62 3.81
N ALA A 124 15.12 6.54 4.37
CA ALA A 124 15.95 5.54 5.05
C ALA A 124 16.83 4.76 4.06
N ASN A 125 17.98 4.29 4.51
CA ASN A 125 18.90 3.46 3.74
C ASN A 125 19.21 2.14 4.50
N PRO A 126 18.81 0.96 3.99
CA PRO A 126 18.07 0.74 2.75
C PRO A 126 16.55 0.89 2.90
N THR A 127 15.89 1.29 1.81
CA THR A 127 14.42 1.29 1.69
C THR A 127 13.99 0.94 0.27
N TYR A 128 12.66 0.84 0.03
CA TYR A 128 12.17 0.65 -1.33
C TYR A 128 12.46 1.88 -2.19
N HIS A 129 13.12 1.66 -3.32
CA HIS A 129 13.87 2.71 -4.01
C HIS A 129 13.11 3.46 -5.12
N ASP A 130 11.85 3.12 -5.44
CA ASP A 130 11.21 3.71 -6.64
C ASP A 130 11.01 5.23 -6.53
N LEU A 131 10.59 5.75 -5.37
CA LEU A 131 10.46 7.19 -5.19
C LEU A 131 11.83 7.88 -5.28
N VAL A 132 12.78 7.43 -4.46
CA VAL A 132 14.11 8.06 -4.37
C VAL A 132 14.89 7.96 -5.68
N ARG A 133 14.86 6.81 -6.37
CA ARG A 133 15.50 6.64 -7.66
C ARG A 133 14.88 7.54 -8.74
N TYR A 134 13.56 7.71 -8.70
CA TYR A 134 12.89 8.57 -9.67
C TYR A 134 13.17 10.05 -9.39
N SER A 135 13.26 10.43 -8.10
CA SER A 135 13.71 11.77 -7.68
C SER A 135 15.11 12.06 -8.18
N ASP A 136 16.05 11.14 -7.98
CA ASP A 136 17.44 11.24 -8.50
C ASP A 136 17.48 11.41 -10.04
N TRP A 137 16.66 10.63 -10.76
CA TRP A 137 16.59 10.74 -12.23
C TRP A 137 16.05 12.08 -12.75
N VAL A 138 15.21 12.75 -11.99
CA VAL A 138 14.69 14.08 -12.36
C VAL A 138 15.53 15.22 -11.81
N GLY A 139 16.57 14.93 -11.03
CA GLY A 139 17.55 15.91 -10.55
C GLY A 139 17.41 16.33 -9.09
N THR A 140 16.50 15.69 -8.34
CA THR A 140 16.28 16.00 -6.92
C THR A 140 17.32 15.33 -6.03
N ASP A 141 17.96 16.08 -5.16
CA ASP A 141 18.92 15.57 -4.15
C ASP A 141 18.23 14.67 -3.11
N ILE A 142 18.95 13.63 -2.68
CA ILE A 142 18.47 12.68 -1.67
C ILE A 142 19.32 12.78 -0.40
N ILE A 143 18.67 12.98 0.75
CA ILE A 143 19.29 12.81 2.06
C ILE A 143 19.01 11.38 2.52
N TRP A 144 20.06 10.58 2.58
CA TRP A 144 19.99 9.21 3.07
C TRP A 144 20.25 9.17 4.58
N VAL A 145 19.41 8.45 5.31
CA VAL A 145 19.58 8.19 6.74
C VAL A 145 19.66 6.67 6.93
N ASP A 146 20.79 6.18 7.41
CA ASP A 146 20.97 4.75 7.62
C ASP A 146 19.98 4.22 8.68
N VAL A 147 19.52 2.99 8.47
CA VAL A 147 18.74 2.26 9.47
C VAL A 147 19.60 1.95 10.70
N LYS A 148 18.99 1.66 11.84
CA LYS A 148 19.72 1.28 13.06
C LYS A 148 20.57 0.03 12.82
N GLU A 149 21.76 -0.01 13.42
CA GLU A 149 22.70 -1.12 13.24
C GLU A 149 22.27 -2.40 13.98
N ASP A 150 21.52 -2.27 15.08
CA ASP A 150 21.17 -3.37 15.98
C ASP A 150 20.00 -4.22 15.47
N ASP A 151 18.95 -3.58 14.93
CA ASP A 151 17.72 -4.26 14.50
C ASP A 151 17.32 -3.95 13.05
N MET A 152 18.08 -3.10 12.36
CA MET A 152 17.82 -2.65 10.99
C MET A 152 16.48 -1.92 10.82
N SER A 153 15.90 -1.41 11.90
CA SER A 153 14.70 -0.59 11.84
C SER A 153 15.01 0.83 11.36
N ILE A 154 14.02 1.53 10.83
CA ILE A 154 14.15 2.93 10.44
C ILE A 154 14.41 3.77 11.68
N ASP A 155 15.48 4.58 11.66
CA ASP A 155 15.86 5.47 12.74
C ASP A 155 15.19 6.83 12.61
N LEU A 156 14.05 7.00 13.28
CA LEU A 156 13.29 8.25 13.25
C LEU A 156 14.03 9.40 13.94
N ASP A 157 14.85 9.12 14.95
CA ASP A 157 15.62 10.16 15.65
C ASP A 157 16.78 10.65 14.78
N ALA A 158 17.47 9.75 14.08
CA ALA A 158 18.45 10.12 13.09
C ALA A 158 17.82 10.92 11.93
N MET A 159 16.59 10.58 11.49
CA MET A 159 15.88 11.36 10.50
C MET A 159 15.52 12.78 11.00
N ARG A 160 15.09 12.92 12.26
CA ARG A 160 14.90 14.25 12.86
C ARG A 160 16.18 15.08 12.87
N ALA A 161 17.29 14.45 13.25
CA ALA A 161 18.60 15.12 13.32
C ALA A 161 19.15 15.51 11.93
N ALA A 162 18.83 14.75 10.89
CA ALA A 162 19.27 15.01 9.51
C ALA A 162 18.35 15.98 8.75
N TYR A 163 17.21 16.38 9.33
CA TYR A 163 16.26 17.27 8.67
C TYR A 163 16.85 18.66 8.40
N THR A 164 16.61 19.17 7.22
CA THR A 164 16.94 20.53 6.79
C THR A 164 15.71 21.18 6.11
N ASP A 165 15.59 22.50 6.13
CA ASP A 165 14.41 23.22 5.66
C ASP A 165 14.14 23.08 4.14
N ASP A 166 15.12 22.61 3.40
CA ASP A 166 15.00 22.30 1.97
C ASP A 166 14.46 20.88 1.69
N VAL A 167 14.20 20.07 2.72
CA VAL A 167 13.49 18.80 2.58
C VAL A 167 12.02 19.06 2.29
N LYS A 168 11.53 18.55 1.15
CA LYS A 168 10.11 18.65 0.75
C LYS A 168 9.32 17.39 1.03
N ILE A 169 9.99 16.23 0.97
CA ILE A 169 9.38 14.94 1.27
C ILE A 169 10.27 14.12 2.20
N ILE A 170 9.68 13.59 3.26
CA ILE A 170 10.22 12.45 4.00
C ILE A 170 9.50 11.20 3.53
N TYR A 171 10.24 10.24 2.96
CA TYR A 171 9.74 8.97 2.47
C TYR A 171 9.99 7.85 3.47
N LEU A 172 8.93 7.20 3.92
CA LEU A 172 8.93 6.06 4.82
C LEU A 172 8.23 4.87 4.16
N CYS A 173 8.92 3.74 4.02
CA CYS A 173 8.32 2.47 3.61
C CYS A 173 8.04 1.64 4.88
N ASN A 174 6.77 1.46 5.24
CA ASN A 174 6.40 0.78 6.48
C ASN A 174 5.18 -0.14 6.29
N PRO A 175 5.38 -1.46 6.31
CA PRO A 175 6.64 -2.23 6.51
C PRO A 175 7.70 -1.95 5.46
N ASN A 176 8.98 -1.95 5.89
CA ASN A 176 10.09 -1.64 5.00
C ASN A 176 10.40 -2.78 4.00
N ASN A 177 11.09 -2.43 2.94
CA ASN A 177 11.61 -3.32 1.91
C ASN A 177 12.97 -2.76 1.45
N PRO A 178 14.08 -3.52 1.44
CA PRO A 178 14.15 -5.00 1.47
C PRO A 178 14.14 -5.64 2.87
N ILE A 179 14.38 -4.89 3.93
CA ILE A 179 14.42 -5.41 5.29
C ILE A 179 13.03 -5.27 5.89
N PRO A 180 12.32 -6.37 6.23
CA PRO A 180 10.91 -6.33 6.58
C PRO A 180 10.68 -5.92 8.05
N THR A 181 11.23 -4.78 8.45
CA THR A 181 11.00 -4.17 9.75
C THR A 181 9.75 -3.29 9.72
N ILE A 182 9.16 -3.07 10.89
CA ILE A 182 8.05 -2.15 11.10
C ILE A 182 8.48 -1.05 12.08
N ILE A 183 7.85 0.11 11.95
CA ILE A 183 7.91 1.16 12.96
C ILE A 183 6.68 1.00 13.85
N GLU A 184 6.87 1.07 15.16
CA GLU A 184 5.76 1.05 16.10
C GLU A 184 4.79 2.21 15.84
N LYS A 185 3.50 1.94 15.98
CA LYS A 185 2.43 2.86 15.61
C LYS A 185 2.56 4.22 16.29
N GLU A 186 2.77 4.21 17.60
CA GLU A 186 2.84 5.44 18.41
C GLU A 186 4.05 6.29 18.01
N ALA A 187 5.21 5.68 17.84
CA ALA A 187 6.43 6.35 17.40
C ALA A 187 6.29 6.94 15.98
N LEU A 188 5.69 6.18 15.07
CA LEU A 188 5.44 6.66 13.71
C LEU A 188 4.42 7.80 13.69
N GLN A 189 3.35 7.69 14.48
CA GLN A 189 2.32 8.72 14.58
C GLN A 189 2.90 10.03 15.11
N GLU A 190 3.71 9.98 16.18
CA GLU A 190 4.39 11.16 16.72
C GLU A 190 5.28 11.81 15.66
N PHE A 191 6.12 11.02 14.99
CA PHE A 191 7.00 11.50 13.94
C PHE A 191 6.24 12.14 12.76
N VAL A 192 5.19 11.48 12.28
CA VAL A 192 4.36 11.98 11.19
C VAL A 192 3.69 13.30 11.55
N MET A 193 3.13 13.40 12.77
CA MET A 193 2.47 14.62 13.22
C MET A 193 3.44 15.78 13.42
N GLU A 194 4.66 15.52 13.87
CA GLU A 194 5.70 16.52 14.00
C GLU A 194 6.20 17.00 12.63
N MET A 195 6.60 16.07 11.76
CA MET A 195 7.26 16.41 10.51
C MET A 195 6.29 16.94 9.45
N SER A 196 5.01 16.60 9.52
CA SER A 196 3.97 17.15 8.63
C SER A 196 3.77 18.67 8.78
N GLN A 197 4.23 19.26 9.88
CA GLN A 197 4.25 20.72 10.06
C GLN A 197 5.36 21.41 9.25
N LYS A 198 6.31 20.65 8.71
CA LYS A 198 7.53 21.16 8.06
C LYS A 198 7.59 20.75 6.58
N CYS A 199 7.20 19.54 6.25
CA CYS A 199 7.27 18.98 4.90
C CYS A 199 6.22 17.89 4.70
N VAL A 200 6.12 17.34 3.49
CA VAL A 200 5.26 16.18 3.23
C VAL A 200 5.89 14.93 3.85
N VAL A 201 5.11 14.20 4.63
CA VAL A 201 5.47 12.85 5.09
C VAL A 201 4.71 11.83 4.25
N PHE A 202 5.46 11.07 3.46
CA PHE A 202 4.92 10.04 2.59
C PHE A 202 5.19 8.65 3.18
N VAL A 203 4.13 7.91 3.52
CA VAL A 203 4.21 6.56 4.08
C VAL A 203 3.75 5.54 3.04
N ASP A 204 4.67 4.72 2.55
CA ASP A 204 4.35 3.62 1.62
C ASP A 204 3.98 2.36 2.42
N GLU A 205 2.71 2.05 2.45
CA GLU A 205 2.14 0.91 3.17
C GLU A 205 1.83 -0.27 2.23
N ALA A 206 2.68 -0.53 1.25
CA ALA A 206 2.48 -1.59 0.26
C ALA A 206 2.36 -3.00 0.86
N TYR A 207 2.84 -3.21 2.08
CA TYR A 207 2.82 -4.49 2.79
C TYR A 207 1.92 -4.51 4.04
N HIS A 208 1.09 -3.48 4.21
CA HIS A 208 0.20 -3.31 5.37
C HIS A 208 -0.59 -4.56 5.74
N GLU A 209 -1.18 -5.22 4.76
CA GLU A 209 -2.07 -6.36 4.97
C GLU A 209 -1.35 -7.65 5.41
N TYR A 210 -0.01 -7.68 5.37
CA TYR A 210 0.78 -8.81 5.83
C TYR A 210 1.15 -8.73 7.30
N VAL A 211 0.98 -7.57 7.94
CA VAL A 211 1.41 -7.37 9.32
C VAL A 211 0.42 -8.00 10.28
N THR A 212 0.94 -8.84 11.17
CA THR A 212 0.19 -9.48 12.26
C THR A 212 0.63 -8.97 13.63
N ASP A 213 1.66 -8.15 13.68
CA ASP A 213 2.17 -7.55 14.91
C ASP A 213 1.24 -6.44 15.38
N SER A 214 0.80 -6.49 16.63
CA SER A 214 -0.13 -5.54 17.24
C SER A 214 0.47 -4.15 17.51
N SER A 215 1.80 -4.04 17.50
CA SER A 215 2.49 -2.75 17.63
C SER A 215 2.43 -1.91 16.33
N TYR A 216 2.10 -2.54 15.20
CA TYR A 216 1.93 -1.85 13.94
C TYR A 216 0.59 -1.13 13.85
N GLY A 217 0.58 0.03 13.22
CA GLY A 217 -0.64 0.74 12.85
C GLY A 217 -0.50 1.52 11.56
N SER A 218 -1.59 1.55 10.77
CA SER A 218 -1.64 2.37 9.56
C SER A 218 -1.76 3.85 9.88
N MET A 219 -1.13 4.68 9.04
CA MET A 219 -1.28 6.14 9.07
C MET A 219 -2.45 6.65 8.20
N ALA A 220 -3.27 5.79 7.66
CA ALA A 220 -4.36 6.13 6.74
C ALA A 220 -5.33 7.19 7.31
N GLN A 221 -5.76 7.05 8.58
CA GLN A 221 -6.68 8.01 9.20
C GLN A 221 -6.01 9.35 9.52
N ILE A 222 -4.72 9.34 9.83
CA ILE A 222 -3.94 10.57 10.02
C ILE A 222 -3.80 11.27 8.68
N ALA A 223 -3.46 10.55 7.61
CA ALA A 223 -3.36 11.12 6.26
C ALA A 223 -4.69 11.73 5.79
N ALA A 224 -5.83 11.13 6.14
CA ALA A 224 -7.14 11.65 5.76
C ALA A 224 -7.55 12.94 6.49
N THR A 225 -6.87 13.31 7.57
CA THR A 225 -7.26 14.43 8.44
C THR A 225 -6.17 15.48 8.65
N THR A 226 -4.94 15.17 8.28
CA THR A 226 -3.75 16.01 8.53
C THR A 226 -3.15 16.46 7.20
N ASP A 227 -2.85 17.76 7.08
CA ASP A 227 -2.15 18.29 5.91
C ASP A 227 -0.74 17.71 5.82
N ASN A 228 -0.20 17.64 4.60
CA ASN A 228 1.16 17.15 4.32
C ASN A 228 1.42 15.69 4.73
N VAL A 229 0.38 14.87 4.88
CA VAL A 229 0.54 13.42 5.09
C VAL A 229 -0.09 12.67 3.94
N VAL A 230 0.66 11.77 3.34
CA VAL A 230 0.21 10.91 2.25
C VAL A 230 0.53 9.47 2.57
N VAL A 231 -0.47 8.60 2.47
CA VAL A 231 -0.27 7.14 2.55
C VAL A 231 -0.49 6.53 1.18
N SER A 232 0.41 5.66 0.72
CA SER A 232 0.18 4.86 -0.49
C SER A 232 -0.11 3.40 -0.19
N ARG A 233 -1.01 2.81 -0.97
CA ARG A 233 -1.39 1.39 -0.92
C ARG A 233 -1.42 0.78 -2.31
N THR A 234 -1.26 -0.52 -2.39
CA THR A 234 -1.27 -1.24 -3.67
C THR A 234 -2.00 -2.57 -3.60
N ALA A 235 -2.75 -2.89 -4.63
CA ALA A 235 -3.31 -4.23 -4.81
C ALA A 235 -2.30 -5.23 -5.42
N SER A 236 -1.06 -4.80 -5.68
CA SER A 236 -0.04 -5.64 -6.33
C SER A 236 0.46 -6.79 -5.46
N LYS A 237 0.37 -6.67 -4.12
CA LYS A 237 0.96 -7.61 -3.16
C LYS A 237 -0.09 -8.64 -2.71
N ILE A 238 -0.79 -8.40 -1.61
CA ILE A 238 -1.72 -9.37 -1.01
C ILE A 238 -2.84 -9.80 -1.99
N HIS A 239 -3.34 -8.87 -2.82
CA HIS A 239 -4.43 -9.14 -3.75
C HIS A 239 -3.98 -9.81 -5.07
N GLY A 240 -2.67 -9.92 -5.31
CA GLY A 240 -2.13 -10.57 -6.52
C GLY A 240 -2.30 -9.76 -7.81
N PHE A 241 -2.54 -8.46 -7.75
CA PHE A 241 -2.85 -7.60 -8.90
C PHE A 241 -1.62 -6.86 -9.47
N ALA A 242 -0.42 -7.43 -9.32
CA ALA A 242 0.79 -6.78 -9.77
C ALA A 242 0.74 -6.36 -11.27
N GLY A 243 0.17 -7.19 -12.13
CA GLY A 243 -0.02 -6.91 -13.56
C GLY A 243 -1.23 -6.05 -13.90
N VAL A 244 -2.23 -5.97 -13.02
CA VAL A 244 -3.47 -5.21 -13.25
C VAL A 244 -3.28 -3.72 -13.03
N ARG A 245 -2.31 -3.33 -12.24
CA ARG A 245 -1.94 -1.95 -11.96
C ARG A 245 -3.01 -1.16 -11.21
N VAL A 246 -3.38 -1.64 -10.03
CA VAL A 246 -4.30 -0.96 -9.12
C VAL A 246 -3.57 -0.57 -7.82
N GLY A 247 -3.70 0.67 -7.45
CA GLY A 247 -3.22 1.23 -6.19
C GLY A 247 -3.97 2.52 -5.89
N PHE A 248 -3.68 3.12 -4.76
CA PHE A 248 -4.31 4.37 -4.35
C PHE A 248 -3.44 5.11 -3.34
N ALA A 249 -3.67 6.41 -3.26
CA ALA A 249 -3.18 7.24 -2.18
C ALA A 249 -4.34 7.64 -1.27
N ILE A 250 -4.02 7.89 -0.01
CA ILE A 250 -4.89 8.47 1.01
C ILE A 250 -4.27 9.78 1.45
N ALA A 251 -5.03 10.86 1.37
CA ALA A 251 -4.64 12.18 1.83
C ALA A 251 -5.87 13.00 2.22
N LYS A 252 -5.65 14.15 2.87
CA LYS A 252 -6.69 15.13 3.20
C LYS A 252 -7.16 15.90 1.98
#